data_e80a4bd0bdd8ce289c9a45e4fa4cdf15
#
_entry.id   e80a4bd0bdd8ce289c9a45e4fa4cdf15
#
_cell.length_a   1.000
_cell.length_b   1.000
_cell.length_c   1.000
_cell.angle_alpha   90.00
_cell.angle_beta   90.00
_cell.angle_gamma   90.00
#
_symmetry.space_group_name_H-M   'P 1'
#
loop_
_entity.id
_entity.type
_entity.pdbx_description
1 polymer ?
#
loop_
_entity_poly.entity_id
_entity_poly.type
_entity_poly.pdbx_seq_one_letter_code
_entity_poly.pdbx_strand_id
1 'polypeptide(L)'
;MPLLKGTAGKAMPDMAIGYITRKDKAKYIDVQNLFIDEDYSAQFKETAARFGKYTDYDERKYYHFKLSPDRADHADPFRVQEYAKAYAEKAFPDCECVIATHTDTKTVHAHIIVNAVHPLTGRKLRFTESGYTKLKDMANEIGRKFGFSELDFRKKAQNKRTAEETHIILKGGTSWKEDLREVIEEGKRTATCESEFIAHLAKYGVNVTRSKTEYSYFHPEKKKAIRGLKLGQNYTKSEVLNVIEKHGNRTNGNTACDVTGNERTGQTAYQNRFAQRSVGDIEREMQQIDRDAEQAHRGNASGYGGDGVRSDNNRGQSGTGNQNGNRENRETQREHRNTSQKGGFDFCK
;
A
#
# COMPACT_ATOMS: atom_id res chain seq x y z
N MET A 1 2.73 3.03 15.26
CA MET A 1 1.49 2.23 15.10
C MET A 1 1.90 0.84 14.68
N PRO A 2 1.38 -0.22 15.34
CA PRO A 2 1.62 -1.59 14.90
C PRO A 2 1.11 -1.77 13.47
N LEU A 3 1.75 -2.61 12.69
CA LEU A 3 1.47 -2.78 11.27
C LEU A 3 1.55 -4.24 10.87
N LEU A 4 0.52 -4.75 10.21
CA LEU A 4 0.61 -5.92 9.35
C LEU A 4 0.31 -5.53 7.91
N LYS A 5 1.30 -5.61 7.04
CA LYS A 5 1.17 -5.37 5.60
C LYS A 5 1.58 -6.62 4.85
N GLY A 6 0.72 -7.12 3.97
CA GLY A 6 1.03 -8.26 3.09
C GLY A 6 0.97 -7.84 1.62
N THR A 7 1.88 -8.38 0.84
CA THR A 7 1.94 -8.20 -0.61
C THR A 7 2.19 -9.55 -1.28
N ALA A 8 1.63 -9.76 -2.47
CA ALA A 8 1.88 -10.95 -3.27
C ALA A 8 3.00 -10.67 -4.27
N GLY A 9 4.00 -11.55 -4.33
CA GLY A 9 5.10 -11.49 -5.28
C GLY A 9 4.85 -12.41 -6.48
N LYS A 10 5.07 -11.89 -7.69
CA LYS A 10 5.03 -12.64 -8.96
C LYS A 10 6.43 -12.98 -9.47
N ALA A 11 7.44 -12.17 -9.13
CA ALA A 11 8.84 -12.46 -9.40
C ALA A 11 9.29 -13.71 -8.64
N MET A 12 10.40 -14.31 -9.05
CA MET A 12 11.02 -15.40 -8.30
C MET A 12 11.39 -14.97 -6.87
N PRO A 13 11.33 -15.88 -5.87
CA PRO A 13 11.51 -15.52 -4.47
C PRO A 13 12.93 -15.08 -4.10
N ASP A 14 13.92 -15.35 -4.95
CA ASP A 14 15.35 -15.09 -4.70
C ASP A 14 15.63 -13.66 -4.22
N MET A 15 15.14 -12.67 -4.96
CA MET A 15 15.36 -11.26 -4.62
C MET A 15 14.69 -10.87 -3.30
N ALA A 16 13.50 -11.39 -3.04
CA ALA A 16 12.75 -11.07 -1.84
C ALA A 16 13.37 -11.75 -0.60
N ILE A 17 13.75 -13.02 -0.70
CA ILE A 17 14.44 -13.76 0.36
C ILE A 17 15.82 -13.15 0.58
N GLY A 18 16.61 -12.93 -0.48
CA GLY A 18 17.90 -12.28 -0.38
C GLY A 18 17.85 -10.90 0.27
N TYR A 19 16.78 -10.12 0.03
CA TYR A 19 16.59 -8.82 0.68
C TYR A 19 16.37 -8.93 2.19
N ILE A 20 15.48 -9.85 2.63
CA ILE A 20 15.16 -9.96 4.06
C ILE A 20 16.25 -10.64 4.88
N THR A 21 17.11 -11.45 4.23
CA THR A 21 18.20 -12.20 4.90
C THR A 21 19.55 -11.46 4.84
N ARG A 22 19.59 -10.23 4.31
CA ARG A 22 20.82 -9.43 4.26
C ARG A 22 21.41 -9.22 5.64
N LYS A 23 22.70 -9.54 5.80
CA LYS A 23 23.44 -9.44 7.07
C LYS A 23 23.52 -8.03 7.67
N ASP A 24 23.44 -6.99 6.81
CA ASP A 24 23.42 -5.59 7.23
C ASP A 24 22.06 -5.13 7.78
N LYS A 25 21.00 -5.93 7.62
CA LYS A 25 19.62 -5.59 8.03
C LYS A 25 19.02 -6.60 8.99
N ALA A 26 19.18 -7.88 8.71
CA ALA A 26 18.63 -8.95 9.50
C ALA A 26 19.46 -9.21 10.74
N LYS A 27 18.87 -8.97 11.91
CA LYS A 27 19.49 -9.32 13.20
C LYS A 27 19.22 -10.76 13.59
N TYR A 28 18.05 -11.27 13.24
CA TYR A 28 17.64 -12.66 13.46
C TYR A 28 16.99 -13.20 12.18
N ILE A 29 17.25 -14.47 11.89
CA ILE A 29 16.66 -15.20 10.77
C ILE A 29 16.24 -16.55 11.31
N ASP A 30 14.98 -16.93 11.04
CA ASP A 30 14.41 -18.25 11.32
C ASP A 30 13.65 -18.76 10.09
N VAL A 31 13.38 -20.02 10.06
CA VAL A 31 12.61 -20.66 9.01
C VAL A 31 11.54 -21.58 9.60
N GLN A 32 10.49 -21.81 8.83
CA GLN A 32 9.44 -22.77 9.14
C GLN A 32 9.28 -23.73 7.96
N ASN A 33 9.32 -25.04 8.22
CA ASN A 33 9.20 -26.10 7.22
C ASN A 33 10.24 -26.02 6.08
N LEU A 34 11.43 -25.55 6.40
CA LEU A 34 12.59 -25.46 5.53
C LEU A 34 13.83 -26.00 6.25
N PHE A 35 14.79 -26.50 5.50
CA PHE A 35 16.10 -26.86 6.04
C PHE A 35 16.92 -25.60 6.29
N ILE A 36 17.50 -25.53 7.49
CA ILE A 36 18.37 -24.43 7.91
C ILE A 36 19.71 -24.55 7.16
N ASP A 37 20.34 -23.39 6.89
CA ASP A 37 21.65 -23.28 6.22
C ASP A 37 21.69 -23.76 4.76
N GLU A 38 20.53 -23.97 4.14
CA GLU A 38 20.39 -24.22 2.72
C GLU A 38 19.80 -23.01 1.98
N ASP A 39 19.84 -23.02 0.63
CA ASP A 39 19.20 -21.96 -0.17
C ASP A 39 17.67 -22.04 -0.03
N TYR A 40 17.11 -21.15 0.76
CA TYR A 40 15.66 -21.09 1.01
C TYR A 40 14.84 -20.83 -0.26
N SER A 41 15.40 -20.10 -1.21
CA SER A 41 14.70 -19.84 -2.47
C SER A 41 14.71 -21.07 -3.38
N ALA A 42 15.77 -21.85 -3.34
CA ALA A 42 15.85 -23.12 -4.05
C ALA A 42 14.81 -24.12 -3.49
N GLN A 43 14.64 -24.20 -2.18
CA GLN A 43 13.63 -25.05 -1.55
C GLN A 43 12.21 -24.65 -1.95
N PHE A 44 11.88 -23.34 -1.99
CA PHE A 44 10.59 -22.84 -2.49
C PHE A 44 10.35 -23.26 -3.95
N LYS A 45 11.38 -23.17 -4.79
CA LYS A 45 11.31 -23.55 -6.21
C LYS A 45 11.16 -25.07 -6.38
N GLU A 46 11.85 -25.85 -5.56
CA GLU A 46 11.74 -27.31 -5.57
C GLU A 46 10.32 -27.76 -5.23
N THR A 47 9.75 -27.22 -4.14
CA THR A 47 8.35 -27.46 -3.79
C THR A 47 7.40 -27.06 -4.92
N ALA A 48 7.61 -25.90 -5.53
CA ALA A 48 6.78 -25.47 -6.65
C ALA A 48 6.93 -26.38 -7.87
N ALA A 49 8.15 -26.80 -8.21
CA ALA A 49 8.44 -27.69 -9.33
C ALA A 49 7.80 -29.07 -9.15
N ARG A 50 7.83 -29.63 -7.93
CA ARG A 50 7.19 -30.92 -7.58
C ARG A 50 5.70 -30.95 -7.95
N PHE A 51 5.03 -29.81 -7.89
CA PHE A 51 3.60 -29.67 -8.22
C PHE A 51 3.34 -28.94 -9.56
N GLY A 52 4.36 -28.76 -10.41
CA GLY A 52 4.21 -28.07 -11.69
C GLY A 52 3.77 -26.60 -11.56
N LYS A 53 4.27 -25.90 -10.53
CA LYS A 53 3.99 -24.48 -10.28
C LYS A 53 5.19 -23.61 -10.65
N TYR A 54 5.01 -22.28 -10.63
CA TYR A 54 5.99 -21.27 -11.03
C TYR A 54 6.30 -21.28 -12.54
N THR A 55 5.41 -21.85 -13.33
CA THR A 55 5.56 -21.94 -14.79
C THR A 55 5.10 -20.67 -15.51
N ASP A 56 4.18 -19.91 -14.91
CA ASP A 56 3.61 -18.70 -15.50
C ASP A 56 4.25 -17.44 -14.89
N TYR A 57 4.55 -16.44 -15.75
CA TYR A 57 5.11 -15.15 -15.32
C TYR A 57 4.17 -14.41 -14.36
N ASP A 58 2.86 -14.41 -14.64
CA ASP A 58 1.86 -13.70 -13.83
C ASP A 58 1.42 -14.45 -12.58
N GLU A 59 1.93 -15.63 -12.38
CA GLU A 59 1.61 -16.47 -11.24
C GLU A 59 2.18 -15.92 -9.94
N ARG A 60 1.37 -15.90 -8.87
CA ARG A 60 1.87 -15.58 -7.52
C ARG A 60 2.77 -16.68 -7.02
N LYS A 61 3.99 -16.31 -6.66
CA LYS A 61 5.04 -17.25 -6.23
C LYS A 61 5.26 -17.23 -4.72
N TYR A 62 5.08 -16.07 -4.09
CA TYR A 62 5.20 -15.94 -2.64
C TYR A 62 4.29 -14.83 -2.13
N TYR A 63 4.12 -14.81 -0.80
CA TYR A 63 3.55 -13.67 -0.08
C TYR A 63 4.61 -13.11 0.86
N HIS A 64 4.70 -11.79 0.90
CA HIS A 64 5.62 -11.08 1.77
C HIS A 64 4.81 -10.27 2.79
N PHE A 65 4.90 -10.65 4.05
CA PHE A 65 4.30 -9.94 5.16
C PHE A 65 5.35 -9.13 5.91
N LYS A 66 5.00 -7.92 6.30
CA LYS A 66 5.76 -7.09 7.21
C LYS A 66 4.95 -6.92 8.49
N LEU A 67 5.52 -7.35 9.60
CA LEU A 67 4.94 -7.30 10.93
C LEU A 67 5.78 -6.36 11.79
N SER A 68 5.15 -5.31 12.35
CA SER A 68 5.83 -4.30 13.13
C SER A 68 5.00 -3.95 14.36
N PRO A 69 5.52 -4.09 15.59
CA PRO A 69 4.92 -3.51 16.79
C PRO A 69 4.80 -1.98 16.70
N ASP A 70 4.09 -1.35 17.64
CA ASP A 70 4.10 0.09 17.75
C ASP A 70 5.50 0.57 18.16
N ARG A 71 5.87 1.75 17.66
CA ARG A 71 7.13 2.38 18.08
C ARG A 71 7.16 2.68 19.57
N ALA A 72 6.00 3.01 20.16
CA ALA A 72 5.87 3.27 21.58
C ALA A 72 6.07 2.02 22.46
N ASP A 73 5.96 0.81 21.88
CA ASP A 73 6.21 -0.44 22.60
C ASP A 73 7.71 -0.68 22.88
N HIS A 74 8.61 0.12 22.29
CA HIS A 74 10.07 -0.03 22.40
C HIS A 74 10.51 -1.49 22.29
N ALA A 75 9.96 -2.19 21.28
CA ALA A 75 10.07 -3.64 21.15
C ALA A 75 11.51 -4.11 20.99
N ASP A 76 11.92 -5.06 21.82
CA ASP A 76 13.19 -5.76 21.67
C ASP A 76 13.20 -6.62 20.40
N PRO A 77 14.29 -6.62 19.61
CA PRO A 77 14.38 -7.38 18.37
C PRO A 77 14.15 -8.89 18.53
N PHE A 78 14.62 -9.50 19.62
CA PHE A 78 14.40 -10.91 19.89
C PHE A 78 12.92 -11.21 20.14
N ARG A 79 12.24 -10.37 20.93
CA ARG A 79 10.79 -10.50 21.15
C ARG A 79 10.00 -10.33 19.85
N VAL A 80 10.43 -9.45 18.95
CA VAL A 80 9.79 -9.27 17.63
C VAL A 80 9.99 -10.52 16.77
N GLN A 81 11.17 -11.18 16.84
CA GLN A 81 11.42 -12.43 16.13
C GLN A 81 10.50 -13.54 16.65
N GLU A 82 10.42 -13.74 17.96
CA GLU A 82 9.55 -14.76 18.56
C GLU A 82 8.06 -14.48 18.27
N TYR A 83 7.64 -13.21 18.29
CA TYR A 83 6.30 -12.82 17.86
C TYR A 83 6.03 -13.19 16.40
N ALA A 84 6.99 -12.94 15.51
CA ALA A 84 6.85 -13.25 14.09
C ALA A 84 6.81 -14.77 13.82
N LYS A 85 7.58 -15.57 14.58
CA LYS A 85 7.54 -17.04 14.54
C LYS A 85 6.19 -17.57 14.97
N ALA A 86 5.70 -17.15 16.15
CA ALA A 86 4.40 -17.55 16.66
C ALA A 86 3.25 -17.12 15.72
N TYR A 87 3.41 -15.97 15.06
CA TYR A 87 2.46 -15.52 14.06
C TYR A 87 2.50 -16.40 12.79
N ALA A 88 3.69 -16.75 12.29
CA ALA A 88 3.84 -17.60 11.12
C ALA A 88 3.25 -19.00 11.36
N GLU A 89 3.53 -19.58 12.52
CA GLU A 89 2.99 -20.89 12.93
C GLU A 89 1.46 -20.91 12.97
N LYS A 90 0.84 -19.85 13.51
CA LYS A 90 -0.62 -19.76 13.62
C LYS A 90 -1.28 -19.39 12.30
N ALA A 91 -0.69 -18.45 11.54
CA ALA A 91 -1.27 -17.92 10.33
C ALA A 91 -1.03 -18.78 9.09
N PHE A 92 0.06 -19.54 9.06
CA PHE A 92 0.52 -20.32 7.92
C PHE A 92 1.02 -21.71 8.37
N PRO A 93 0.21 -22.49 9.12
CA PRO A 93 0.63 -23.81 9.54
C PRO A 93 1.01 -24.63 8.31
N ASP A 94 1.98 -25.49 8.42
CA ASP A 94 2.49 -26.36 7.36
C ASP A 94 3.08 -25.67 6.13
N CYS A 95 3.05 -24.33 6.04
CA CYS A 95 3.65 -23.60 4.92
C CYS A 95 5.15 -23.36 5.13
N GLU A 96 5.89 -23.30 4.04
CA GLU A 96 7.28 -22.90 4.04
C GLU A 96 7.39 -21.40 4.25
N CYS A 97 8.12 -20.96 5.29
CA CYS A 97 8.31 -19.56 5.62
C CYS A 97 9.77 -19.21 5.89
N VAL A 98 10.21 -18.04 5.46
CA VAL A 98 11.46 -17.39 5.89
C VAL A 98 11.10 -16.16 6.70
N ILE A 99 11.63 -16.06 7.92
CA ILE A 99 11.29 -15.03 8.91
C ILE A 99 12.57 -14.30 9.27
N ALA A 100 12.58 -12.96 9.11
CA ALA A 100 13.75 -12.16 9.44
C ALA A 100 13.36 -10.86 10.15
N THR A 101 14.00 -10.57 11.27
CA THR A 101 13.80 -9.33 12.02
C THR A 101 14.87 -8.32 11.67
N HIS A 102 14.42 -7.16 11.22
CA HIS A 102 15.24 -6.01 10.82
C HIS A 102 15.29 -4.94 11.90
N THR A 103 16.47 -4.33 12.03
CA THR A 103 16.74 -3.22 12.95
C THR A 103 17.32 -1.99 12.26
N ASP A 104 17.36 -1.98 10.92
CA ASP A 104 17.91 -0.93 10.07
C ASP A 104 17.06 0.35 10.02
N THR A 105 15.87 0.33 10.60
CA THR A 105 14.96 1.48 10.66
C THR A 105 14.65 1.88 12.10
N LYS A 106 14.02 3.07 12.27
CA LYS A 106 13.62 3.58 13.60
C LYS A 106 12.65 2.67 14.37
N THR A 107 12.06 1.69 13.71
CA THR A 107 11.12 0.73 14.33
C THR A 107 11.56 -0.67 13.97
N VAL A 108 11.77 -1.51 14.97
CA VAL A 108 12.05 -2.93 14.78
C VAL A 108 10.85 -3.59 14.11
N HIS A 109 11.10 -4.41 13.10
CA HIS A 109 10.04 -5.07 12.35
C HIS A 109 10.52 -6.41 11.80
N ALA A 110 9.59 -7.35 11.67
CA ALA A 110 9.85 -8.64 11.06
C ALA A 110 9.27 -8.71 9.65
N HIS A 111 9.99 -9.36 8.77
CA HIS A 111 9.56 -9.81 7.47
C HIS A 111 9.28 -11.30 7.49
N ILE A 112 8.18 -11.72 6.87
CA ILE A 112 7.81 -13.14 6.72
C ILE A 112 7.53 -13.35 5.24
N ILE A 113 8.34 -14.18 4.58
CA ILE A 113 8.09 -14.62 3.20
C ILE A 113 7.55 -16.03 3.26
N VAL A 114 6.34 -16.20 2.72
CA VAL A 114 5.60 -17.48 2.70
C VAL A 114 5.55 -17.97 1.27
N ASN A 115 5.94 -19.23 1.03
CA ASN A 115 5.73 -19.87 -0.27
C ASN A 115 4.25 -19.90 -0.62
N ALA A 116 3.91 -19.45 -1.84
CA ALA A 116 2.53 -19.50 -2.28
C ALA A 116 2.02 -20.91 -2.58
N VAL A 117 2.90 -21.90 -2.63
CA VAL A 117 2.59 -23.31 -2.86
C VAL A 117 2.72 -24.08 -1.55
N HIS A 118 1.67 -24.78 -1.15
CA HIS A 118 1.68 -25.62 0.03
C HIS A 118 2.52 -26.88 -0.20
N PRO A 119 3.51 -27.21 0.67
CA PRO A 119 4.50 -28.23 0.40
C PRO A 119 3.95 -29.66 0.33
N LEU A 120 2.83 -29.93 1.00
CA LEU A 120 2.23 -31.27 1.00
C LEU A 120 1.15 -31.46 -0.05
N THR A 121 0.39 -30.41 -0.39
CA THR A 121 -0.80 -30.54 -1.24
C THR A 121 -0.66 -29.88 -2.61
N GLY A 122 0.38 -29.05 -2.83
CA GLY A 122 0.57 -28.27 -4.05
C GLY A 122 -0.51 -27.18 -4.27
N ARG A 123 -1.44 -27.01 -3.32
CA ARG A 123 -2.48 -25.97 -3.41
C ARG A 123 -1.85 -24.59 -3.22
N LYS A 124 -2.36 -23.61 -3.97
CA LYS A 124 -1.90 -22.23 -3.84
C LYS A 124 -2.66 -21.49 -2.75
N LEU A 125 -1.91 -20.82 -1.90
CA LEU A 125 -2.46 -19.86 -0.94
C LEU A 125 -3.21 -18.74 -1.66
N ARG A 126 -4.39 -18.41 -1.15
CA ARG A 126 -5.22 -17.29 -1.64
C ARG A 126 -5.84 -16.57 -0.46
N PHE A 127 -5.71 -15.25 -0.44
CA PHE A 127 -6.31 -14.41 0.59
C PHE A 127 -7.44 -13.58 0.00
N THR A 128 -8.62 -13.66 0.63
CA THR A 128 -9.74 -12.76 0.42
C THR A 128 -9.60 -11.56 1.35
N GLU A 129 -10.42 -10.52 1.17
CA GLU A 129 -10.42 -9.35 2.06
C GLU A 129 -10.77 -9.74 3.51
N SER A 130 -11.78 -10.60 3.68
CA SER A 130 -12.16 -11.09 5.01
C SER A 130 -11.05 -11.90 5.68
N GLY A 131 -10.30 -12.66 4.89
CA GLY A 131 -9.18 -13.38 5.39
C GLY A 131 -8.00 -12.53 5.77
N TYR A 132 -7.74 -11.51 5.01
CA TYR A 132 -6.73 -10.55 5.39
C TYR A 132 -7.08 -9.85 6.71
N THR A 133 -8.37 -9.64 6.97
CA THR A 133 -8.85 -9.15 8.28
C THR A 133 -8.57 -10.15 9.40
N LYS A 134 -8.82 -11.45 9.18
CA LYS A 134 -8.48 -12.49 10.16
C LYS A 134 -6.98 -12.57 10.46
N LEU A 135 -6.11 -12.42 9.44
CA LEU A 135 -4.66 -12.34 9.65
C LEU A 135 -4.26 -11.17 10.55
N LYS A 136 -4.91 -10.03 10.42
CA LYS A 136 -4.70 -8.87 11.29
C LYS A 136 -5.20 -9.11 12.72
N ASP A 137 -6.37 -9.72 12.87
CA ASP A 137 -6.91 -10.07 14.18
C ASP A 137 -5.98 -11.09 14.88
N MET A 138 -5.42 -12.08 14.16
CA MET A 138 -4.41 -12.99 14.68
C MET A 138 -3.11 -12.27 15.10
N ALA A 139 -2.66 -11.30 14.32
CA ALA A 139 -1.48 -10.51 14.67
C ALA A 139 -1.69 -9.76 15.99
N ASN A 140 -2.88 -9.15 16.19
CA ASN A 140 -3.22 -8.52 17.46
C ASN A 140 -3.31 -9.53 18.62
N GLU A 141 -3.96 -10.67 18.41
CA GLU A 141 -4.09 -11.70 19.43
C GLU A 141 -2.72 -12.21 19.93
N ILE A 142 -1.82 -12.48 19.00
CA ILE A 142 -0.47 -12.96 19.35
C ILE A 142 0.36 -11.81 19.92
N GLY A 143 0.29 -10.60 19.31
CA GLY A 143 1.01 -9.42 19.80
C GLY A 143 0.68 -9.10 21.26
N ARG A 144 -0.58 -9.28 21.68
CA ARG A 144 -1.02 -9.13 23.08
C ARG A 144 -0.28 -10.09 24.01
N LYS A 145 -0.03 -11.34 23.60
CA LYS A 145 0.74 -12.31 24.39
C LYS A 145 2.19 -11.89 24.59
N PHE A 146 2.72 -11.13 23.63
CA PHE A 146 4.07 -10.54 23.72
C PHE A 146 4.07 -9.14 24.35
N GLY A 147 2.92 -8.65 24.85
CA GLY A 147 2.80 -7.35 25.49
C GLY A 147 2.90 -6.17 24.51
N PHE A 148 2.59 -6.38 23.23
CA PHE A 148 2.57 -5.32 22.21
C PHE A 148 1.19 -4.67 22.12
N SER A 149 1.18 -3.39 21.80
CA SER A 149 -0.03 -2.61 21.56
C SER A 149 -0.86 -3.17 20.40
N GLU A 150 -2.17 -3.17 20.57
CA GLU A 150 -3.10 -3.61 19.52
C GLU A 150 -3.34 -2.50 18.48
N LEU A 151 -3.54 -2.87 17.23
CA LEU A 151 -4.01 -1.99 16.18
C LEU A 151 -5.48 -2.23 15.92
N ASP A 152 -6.28 -1.18 16.04
CA ASP A 152 -7.66 -1.20 15.56
C ASP A 152 -7.67 -1.01 14.03
N PHE A 153 -7.59 -2.12 13.30
CA PHE A 153 -7.63 -2.14 11.84
C PHE A 153 -9.00 -1.75 11.26
N ARG A 154 -10.04 -1.67 12.08
CA ARG A 154 -11.39 -1.27 11.68
C ARG A 154 -11.55 0.24 11.75
N LYS A 155 -10.74 0.92 12.56
CA LYS A 155 -10.74 2.38 12.68
C LYS A 155 -10.27 3.00 11.37
N LYS A 156 -11.15 3.73 10.73
CA LYS A 156 -10.82 4.44 9.50
C LYS A 156 -9.89 5.61 9.81
N ALA A 157 -8.86 5.79 8.99
CA ALA A 157 -7.94 6.90 9.14
C ALA A 157 -8.69 8.24 9.03
N GLN A 158 -8.49 9.13 9.99
CA GLN A 158 -9.06 10.47 9.99
C GLN A 158 -8.58 11.25 8.75
N ASN A 159 -7.29 11.23 8.49
CA ASN A 159 -6.64 11.78 7.31
C ASN A 159 -5.93 10.67 6.56
N LYS A 160 -6.29 10.44 5.30
CA LYS A 160 -5.62 9.46 4.43
C LYS A 160 -4.59 10.16 3.57
N ARG A 161 -3.32 9.81 3.77
CA ARG A 161 -2.21 10.26 2.92
C ARG A 161 -1.51 9.07 2.30
N THR A 162 -1.04 9.20 1.06
CA THR A 162 -0.15 8.22 0.45
C THR A 162 1.26 8.38 1.03
N ALA A 163 2.14 7.42 0.77
CA ALA A 163 3.53 7.52 1.21
C ALA A 163 4.23 8.73 0.55
N GLU A 164 3.94 8.98 -0.72
CA GLU A 164 4.44 10.11 -1.48
C GLU A 164 3.94 11.44 -0.90
N GLU A 165 2.65 11.56 -0.60
CA GLU A 165 2.10 12.76 0.06
C GLU A 165 2.77 13.01 1.41
N THR A 166 2.95 11.96 2.21
CA THR A 166 3.61 12.08 3.51
C THR A 166 5.06 12.53 3.36
N HIS A 167 5.78 12.01 2.37
CA HIS A 167 7.16 12.40 2.10
C HIS A 167 7.29 13.86 1.64
N ILE A 168 6.39 14.33 0.76
CA ILE A 168 6.33 15.73 0.32
C ILE A 168 6.10 16.66 1.52
N ILE A 169 5.14 16.34 2.39
CA ILE A 169 4.82 17.13 3.58
C ILE A 169 6.00 17.16 4.56
N LEU A 170 6.68 16.03 4.79
CA LEU A 170 7.86 15.95 5.66
C LEU A 170 9.03 16.79 5.15
N LYS A 171 9.10 17.04 3.84
CA LYS A 171 10.08 17.95 3.20
C LYS A 171 9.61 19.42 3.15
N GLY A 172 8.49 19.75 3.79
CA GLY A 172 7.92 21.09 3.82
C GLY A 172 7.12 21.50 2.58
N GLY A 173 6.85 20.55 1.67
CA GLY A 173 5.99 20.75 0.50
C GLY A 173 4.51 20.52 0.81
N THR A 174 3.64 20.83 -0.15
CA THR A 174 2.19 20.54 -0.09
C THR A 174 1.77 19.68 -1.27
N SER A 175 0.65 19.00 -1.14
CA SER A 175 0.00 18.29 -2.25
C SER A 175 -1.38 18.89 -2.51
N TRP A 176 -1.87 18.81 -3.73
CA TRP A 176 -3.21 19.30 -4.08
C TRP A 176 -4.33 18.71 -3.20
N LYS A 177 -4.13 17.53 -2.64
CA LYS A 177 -5.06 16.94 -1.69
C LYS A 177 -4.92 17.55 -0.29
N GLU A 178 -3.72 17.96 0.09
CA GLU A 178 -3.51 18.68 1.34
C GLU A 178 -4.14 20.07 1.26
N ASP A 179 -3.98 20.75 0.12
CA ASP A 179 -4.61 22.05 -0.14
C ASP A 179 -6.15 21.93 -0.03
N LEU A 180 -6.75 20.87 -0.60
CA LEU A 180 -8.18 20.59 -0.41
C LEU A 180 -8.54 20.35 1.06
N ARG A 181 -7.71 19.61 1.81
CA ARG A 181 -7.95 19.36 3.24
C ARG A 181 -7.96 20.66 4.04
N GLU A 182 -7.01 21.55 3.78
CA GLU A 182 -6.94 22.86 4.45
C GLU A 182 -8.19 23.71 4.20
N VAL A 183 -8.63 23.82 2.94
CA VAL A 183 -9.84 24.55 2.59
C VAL A 183 -11.08 23.94 3.24
N ILE A 184 -11.19 22.61 3.26
CA ILE A 184 -12.30 21.91 3.91
C ILE A 184 -12.29 22.14 5.43
N GLU A 185 -11.13 22.01 6.08
CA GLU A 185 -11.02 22.24 7.53
C GLU A 185 -11.34 23.69 7.91
N GLU A 186 -10.93 24.66 7.10
CA GLU A 186 -11.30 26.05 7.31
C GLU A 186 -12.81 26.25 7.17
N GLY A 187 -13.42 25.68 6.12
CA GLY A 187 -14.87 25.72 5.93
C GLY A 187 -15.65 25.07 7.08
N LYS A 188 -15.17 23.91 7.59
CA LYS A 188 -15.76 23.25 8.77
C LYS A 188 -15.69 24.11 10.03
N ARG A 189 -14.64 24.90 10.19
CA ARG A 189 -14.42 25.75 11.38
C ARG A 189 -15.27 27.02 11.33
N THR A 190 -15.56 27.55 10.13
CA THR A 190 -16.24 28.84 9.94
C THR A 190 -17.74 28.70 9.70
N ALA A 191 -18.18 27.63 9.05
CA ALA A 191 -19.58 27.45 8.68
C ALA A 191 -20.43 26.97 9.85
N THR A 192 -21.68 27.43 9.91
CA THR A 192 -22.71 27.03 10.85
C THR A 192 -23.78 26.15 10.21
N CYS A 193 -23.84 26.12 8.87
CA CYS A 193 -24.73 25.25 8.10
C CYS A 193 -24.07 24.73 6.80
N GLU A 194 -24.70 23.74 6.16
CA GLU A 194 -24.20 23.12 4.92
C GLU A 194 -24.01 24.13 3.79
N SER A 195 -24.94 25.09 3.67
CA SER A 195 -24.91 26.11 2.62
C SER A 195 -23.69 27.04 2.75
N GLU A 196 -23.42 27.51 3.96
CA GLU A 196 -22.23 28.31 4.26
C GLU A 196 -20.93 27.56 4.00
N PHE A 197 -20.88 26.28 4.37
CA PHE A 197 -19.74 25.44 4.08
C PHE A 197 -19.45 25.36 2.58
N ILE A 198 -20.48 25.11 1.78
CA ILE A 198 -20.34 25.00 0.32
C ILE A 198 -19.94 26.35 -0.27
N ALA A 199 -20.57 27.47 0.19
CA ALA A 199 -20.21 28.81 -0.23
C ALA A 199 -18.76 29.15 0.14
N HIS A 200 -18.28 28.72 1.31
CA HIS A 200 -16.88 28.88 1.69
C HIS A 200 -15.94 28.16 0.71
N LEU A 201 -16.19 26.88 0.39
CA LEU A 201 -15.37 26.12 -0.56
C LEU A 201 -15.40 26.75 -1.97
N ALA A 202 -16.55 27.24 -2.39
CA ALA A 202 -16.71 27.92 -3.68
C ALA A 202 -15.85 29.19 -3.81
N LYS A 203 -15.59 29.94 -2.71
CA LYS A 203 -14.66 31.07 -2.70
C LYS A 203 -13.24 30.69 -3.11
N TYR A 204 -12.84 29.45 -2.87
CA TYR A 204 -11.55 28.90 -3.29
C TYR A 204 -11.62 28.09 -4.59
N GLY A 205 -12.76 28.18 -5.33
CA GLY A 205 -12.97 27.45 -6.57
C GLY A 205 -13.18 25.93 -6.40
N VAL A 206 -13.33 25.46 -5.17
CA VAL A 206 -13.59 24.05 -4.88
C VAL A 206 -15.09 23.77 -4.98
N ASN A 207 -15.48 23.04 -6.02
CA ASN A 207 -16.88 22.63 -6.20
C ASN A 207 -17.16 21.33 -5.46
N VAL A 208 -18.30 21.27 -4.78
CA VAL A 208 -18.76 20.09 -4.05
C VAL A 208 -19.91 19.43 -4.77
N THR A 209 -19.73 18.21 -5.24
CA THR A 209 -20.82 17.39 -5.74
C THR A 209 -21.42 16.60 -4.59
N ARG A 210 -22.72 16.77 -4.38
CA ARG A 210 -23.47 16.13 -3.31
C ARG A 210 -24.14 14.86 -3.81
N SER A 211 -23.89 13.75 -3.12
CA SER A 211 -24.78 12.58 -3.18
C SER A 211 -25.53 12.43 -1.85
N LYS A 212 -26.46 11.47 -1.76
CA LYS A 212 -27.16 11.20 -0.50
C LYS A 212 -26.18 10.86 0.65
N THR A 213 -25.12 10.16 0.34
CA THR A 213 -24.21 9.56 1.32
C THR A 213 -22.81 10.15 1.34
N GLU A 214 -22.37 10.85 0.29
CA GLU A 214 -20.97 11.24 0.16
C GLU A 214 -20.80 12.60 -0.51
N TYR A 215 -19.73 13.31 -0.14
CA TYR A 215 -19.22 14.46 -0.86
C TYR A 215 -18.09 14.08 -1.80
N SER A 216 -18.06 14.72 -2.98
CA SER A 216 -16.92 14.72 -3.87
C SER A 216 -16.45 16.16 -4.08
N TYR A 217 -15.19 16.41 -3.81
CA TYR A 217 -14.56 17.72 -3.90
C TYR A 217 -13.80 17.83 -5.22
N PHE A 218 -14.11 18.85 -6.02
CA PHE A 218 -13.44 19.11 -7.30
C PHE A 218 -12.36 20.16 -7.10
N HIS A 219 -11.11 19.80 -7.46
CA HIS A 219 -9.97 20.72 -7.41
C HIS A 219 -9.89 21.52 -8.70
N PRO A 220 -9.90 22.87 -8.66
CA PRO A 220 -10.02 23.72 -9.86
C PRO A 220 -8.82 23.61 -10.79
N GLU A 221 -7.58 23.66 -10.28
CA GLU A 221 -6.36 23.60 -11.10
C GLU A 221 -6.07 22.21 -11.65
N LYS A 222 -6.19 21.17 -10.81
CA LYS A 222 -5.93 19.79 -11.24
C LYS A 222 -7.07 19.18 -12.06
N LYS A 223 -8.24 19.88 -12.12
CA LYS A 223 -9.46 19.41 -12.82
C LYS A 223 -9.85 17.98 -12.44
N LYS A 224 -9.66 17.62 -11.17
CA LYS A 224 -9.92 16.27 -10.64
C LYS A 224 -10.90 16.34 -9.46
N ALA A 225 -11.85 15.40 -9.45
CA ALA A 225 -12.75 15.20 -8.31
C ALA A 225 -12.22 14.07 -7.42
N ILE A 226 -12.35 14.23 -6.12
CA ILE A 226 -11.99 13.22 -5.12
C ILE A 226 -13.10 13.06 -4.08
N ARG A 227 -13.48 11.83 -3.78
CA ARG A 227 -14.47 11.53 -2.72
C ARG A 227 -13.88 11.85 -1.35
N GLY A 228 -14.70 12.39 -0.44
CA GLY A 228 -14.29 12.71 0.93
C GLY A 228 -13.66 11.51 1.64
N LEU A 229 -14.22 10.31 1.51
CA LEU A 229 -13.67 9.09 2.07
C LEU A 229 -12.23 8.76 1.59
N LYS A 230 -11.83 9.23 0.41
CA LYS A 230 -10.45 9.07 -0.11
C LYS A 230 -9.47 10.07 0.52
N LEU A 231 -9.95 11.22 0.98
CA LEU A 231 -9.17 12.19 1.75
C LEU A 231 -9.02 11.76 3.21
N GLY A 232 -10.01 11.07 3.76
CA GLY A 232 -10.06 10.58 5.12
C GLY A 232 -11.46 10.64 5.71
N GLN A 233 -11.64 10.07 6.91
CA GLN A 233 -12.94 10.04 7.59
C GLN A 233 -13.45 11.47 7.90
N ASN A 234 -12.55 12.38 8.26
CA ASN A 234 -12.88 13.78 8.57
C ASN A 234 -13.54 14.56 7.41
N TYR A 235 -13.43 14.06 6.18
CA TYR A 235 -13.89 14.72 4.95
C TYR A 235 -15.12 14.06 4.35
N THR A 236 -15.69 13.06 5.02
CA THR A 236 -16.98 12.47 4.63
C THR A 236 -18.12 13.42 4.91
N LYS A 237 -19.23 13.28 4.16
CA LYS A 237 -20.42 14.11 4.35
C LYS A 237 -20.93 14.07 5.78
N SER A 238 -21.04 12.87 6.36
CA SER A 238 -21.54 12.70 7.73
C SER A 238 -20.67 13.40 8.76
N GLU A 239 -19.34 13.31 8.65
CA GLU A 239 -18.45 13.92 9.64
C GLU A 239 -18.39 15.45 9.48
N VAL A 240 -18.38 15.95 8.24
CA VAL A 240 -18.42 17.38 7.95
C VAL A 240 -19.69 18.00 8.52
N LEU A 241 -20.86 17.42 8.26
CA LEU A 241 -22.14 17.93 8.79
C LEU A 241 -22.18 17.85 10.32
N ASN A 242 -21.72 16.76 10.93
CA ASN A 242 -21.65 16.62 12.39
C ASN A 242 -20.82 17.73 13.06
N VAL A 243 -19.69 18.12 12.43
CA VAL A 243 -18.87 19.22 12.96
C VAL A 243 -19.57 20.57 12.81
N ILE A 244 -20.16 20.84 11.64
CA ILE A 244 -20.86 22.11 11.35
C ILE A 244 -22.07 22.29 12.24
N GLU A 245 -22.88 21.24 12.43
CA GLU A 245 -24.04 21.25 13.32
C GLU A 245 -23.65 21.53 14.78
N LYS A 246 -22.56 20.95 15.25
CA LYS A 246 -22.01 21.23 16.59
C LYS A 246 -21.60 22.70 16.75
N HIS A 247 -21.08 23.33 15.69
CA HIS A 247 -20.76 24.76 15.70
C HIS A 247 -22.03 25.61 15.66
N GLY A 248 -22.99 25.30 14.80
CA GLY A 248 -24.24 25.99 14.68
C GLY A 248 -25.05 25.99 16.00
N ASN A 249 -25.08 24.88 16.70
CA ASN A 249 -25.73 24.76 18.01
C ASN A 249 -25.03 25.53 19.14
N ARG A 250 -23.75 25.87 19.01
CA ARG A 250 -23.00 26.68 19.98
C ARG A 250 -23.17 28.18 19.75
N THR A 251 -23.45 28.58 18.51
CA THR A 251 -23.47 30.01 18.11
C THR A 251 -24.85 30.62 18.14
N ASN A 252 -25.95 29.88 18.00
CA ASN A 252 -27.32 30.36 18.26
C ASN A 252 -28.39 29.30 18.02
N GLY A 253 -29.44 29.37 18.86
CA GLY A 253 -30.77 28.96 18.44
C GLY A 253 -31.34 29.94 17.44
N ASN A 254 -31.83 29.46 16.30
CA ASN A 254 -32.57 30.13 15.26
C ASN A 254 -31.82 31.17 14.37
N THR A 255 -31.19 30.68 13.31
CA THR A 255 -31.12 31.47 12.07
C THR A 255 -31.23 30.55 10.86
N ALA A 256 -32.27 30.70 10.06
CA ALA A 256 -32.42 30.04 8.76
C ALA A 256 -31.35 30.59 7.81
N CYS A 257 -30.59 29.67 7.18
CA CYS A 257 -29.56 30.06 6.22
C CYS A 257 -30.18 30.31 4.85
N ASP A 258 -30.40 31.58 4.48
CA ASP A 258 -30.74 31.98 3.13
C ASP A 258 -29.45 32.30 2.34
N VAL A 259 -29.22 31.58 1.24
CA VAL A 259 -28.07 31.79 0.36
C VAL A 259 -28.53 32.18 -1.04
N THR A 260 -28.49 33.45 -1.33
CA THR A 260 -28.44 34.00 -2.69
C THR A 260 -27.05 34.64 -2.87
N GLY A 261 -26.11 34.03 -3.61
CA GLY A 261 -24.75 34.59 -3.77
C GLY A 261 -23.89 33.99 -4.87
N ASN A 262 -23.78 34.70 -5.88
CA ASN A 262 -22.79 35.07 -6.90
C ASN A 262 -21.56 34.17 -7.15
N GLU A 263 -21.51 33.54 -8.35
CA GLU A 263 -20.53 32.55 -8.81
C GLU A 263 -19.17 33.08 -9.35
N ARG A 264 -18.87 34.36 -9.30
CA ARG A 264 -17.75 34.94 -10.08
C ARG A 264 -16.44 35.25 -9.33
N THR A 265 -16.37 35.11 -8.03
CA THR A 265 -15.19 35.56 -7.24
C THR A 265 -14.26 34.44 -6.78
N GLY A 266 -14.62 33.17 -6.97
CA GLY A 266 -13.88 32.01 -6.37
C GLY A 266 -12.51 31.69 -6.98
N GLN A 267 -12.31 31.92 -8.27
CA GLN A 267 -11.07 31.59 -8.95
C GLN A 267 -9.86 32.43 -8.51
N THR A 268 -10.11 33.71 -8.21
CA THR A 268 -9.05 34.68 -7.85
C THR A 268 -8.53 34.46 -6.42
N ALA A 269 -9.40 34.04 -5.49
CA ALA A 269 -9.00 33.79 -4.10
C ALA A 269 -8.15 32.54 -3.95
N TYR A 270 -8.44 31.48 -4.73
CA TYR A 270 -7.63 30.28 -4.76
C TYR A 270 -6.24 30.56 -5.35
N GLN A 271 -6.17 31.26 -6.48
CA GLN A 271 -4.91 31.65 -7.12
C GLN A 271 -4.03 32.50 -6.20
N ASN A 272 -4.57 33.40 -5.42
CA ASN A 272 -3.81 34.27 -4.50
C ASN A 272 -3.27 33.49 -3.25
N ARG A 273 -3.99 32.49 -2.78
CA ARG A 273 -3.55 31.69 -1.60
C ARG A 273 -2.42 30.72 -1.93
N PHE A 274 -2.41 30.14 -3.13
CA PHE A 274 -1.48 29.11 -3.55
C PHE A 274 -0.45 29.59 -4.59
N ALA A 275 -0.62 30.77 -5.18
CA ALA A 275 0.28 31.35 -6.18
C ALA A 275 1.64 31.83 -5.64
N GLN A 276 1.87 31.82 -4.32
CA GLN A 276 3.19 32.13 -3.74
C GLN A 276 4.21 30.99 -3.90
N ARG A 277 3.78 29.83 -4.41
CA ARG A 277 4.68 28.77 -4.87
C ARG A 277 4.41 28.52 -6.35
N SER A 278 5.34 28.94 -7.21
CA SER A 278 5.20 28.73 -8.64
C SER A 278 5.24 27.22 -8.95
N VAL A 279 4.43 26.79 -9.93
CA VAL A 279 4.48 25.40 -10.47
C VAL A 279 5.91 25.02 -10.85
N GLY A 280 6.72 26.01 -11.31
CA GLY A 280 8.15 25.81 -11.61
C GLY A 280 9.04 25.54 -10.39
N ASP A 281 8.64 25.91 -9.19
CA ASP A 281 9.42 25.57 -7.99
C ASP A 281 9.12 24.13 -7.57
N ILE A 282 7.88 23.69 -7.70
CA ILE A 282 7.46 22.31 -7.41
C ILE A 282 8.03 21.34 -8.46
N GLU A 283 8.04 21.73 -9.73
CA GLU A 283 8.65 20.91 -10.81
C GLU A 283 10.16 20.82 -10.67
N ARG A 284 10.86 21.90 -10.28
CA ARG A 284 12.29 21.89 -9.98
C ARG A 284 12.63 21.02 -8.78
N GLU A 285 11.84 21.04 -7.72
CA GLU A 285 12.00 20.15 -6.57
C GLU A 285 11.74 18.68 -6.93
N MET A 286 10.72 18.37 -7.74
CA MET A 286 10.47 17.01 -8.22
C MET A 286 11.62 16.50 -9.10
N GLN A 287 12.13 17.32 -10.02
CA GLN A 287 13.28 16.96 -10.85
C GLN A 287 14.58 16.81 -10.04
N GLN A 288 14.71 17.50 -8.91
CA GLN A 288 15.84 17.29 -8.00
C GLN A 288 15.73 15.98 -7.25
N ILE A 289 14.51 15.62 -6.80
CA ILE A 289 14.23 14.33 -6.13
C ILE A 289 14.50 13.16 -7.07
N ASP A 290 14.10 13.25 -8.33
CA ASP A 290 14.37 12.22 -9.35
C ASP A 290 15.87 12.08 -9.63
N ARG A 291 16.60 13.20 -9.72
CA ARG A 291 18.08 13.20 -9.87
C ARG A 291 18.79 12.59 -8.67
N ASP A 292 18.34 12.90 -7.46
CA ASP A 292 18.92 12.35 -6.24
C ASP A 292 18.63 10.84 -6.10
N ALA A 293 17.46 10.39 -6.56
CA ALA A 293 17.11 8.98 -6.63
C ALA A 293 17.94 8.22 -7.68
N GLU A 294 18.17 8.81 -8.85
CA GLU A 294 19.05 8.25 -9.89
C GLU A 294 20.52 8.22 -9.48
N GLN A 295 21.02 9.24 -8.77
CA GLN A 295 22.38 9.25 -8.24
C GLN A 295 22.56 8.19 -7.14
N ALA A 296 21.58 7.98 -6.28
CA ALA A 296 21.59 6.91 -5.30
C ALA A 296 21.61 5.51 -5.95
N HIS A 297 20.95 5.34 -7.09
CA HIS A 297 21.02 4.11 -7.89
C HIS A 297 22.35 3.93 -8.62
N ARG A 298 22.98 4.99 -9.12
CA ARG A 298 24.29 4.93 -9.80
C ARG A 298 25.45 4.74 -8.83
N GLY A 299 25.35 5.25 -7.61
CA GLY A 299 26.36 5.05 -6.54
C GLY A 299 26.51 3.60 -6.08
N ASN A 300 25.49 2.76 -6.29
CA ASN A 300 25.54 1.33 -5.96
C ASN A 300 26.03 0.43 -7.13
N ALA A 301 26.26 0.99 -8.32
CA ALA A 301 26.67 0.20 -9.50
C ALA A 301 28.19 0.23 -9.79
N SER A 302 29.00 1.01 -9.03
CA SER A 302 30.42 1.19 -9.32
C SER A 302 31.37 0.35 -8.43
N GLY A 303 30.91 -0.78 -7.91
CA GLY A 303 31.69 -1.62 -6.99
C GLY A 303 31.93 -3.07 -7.44
N TYR A 304 31.94 -3.38 -8.74
CA TYR A 304 32.47 -4.66 -9.23
C TYR A 304 33.13 -4.46 -10.61
N GLY A 305 34.40 -4.13 -10.58
CA GLY A 305 35.29 -4.19 -11.73
C GLY A 305 36.48 -5.07 -11.42
N GLY A 306 36.79 -6.02 -12.32
CA GLY A 306 38.02 -6.83 -12.32
C GLY A 306 37.73 -8.30 -12.55
N ASP A 307 37.97 -8.92 -13.57
CA ASP A 307 39.08 -9.31 -14.36
C ASP A 307 38.65 -10.15 -15.58
N GLY A 308 39.31 -9.89 -16.69
CA GLY A 308 38.99 -10.53 -17.95
C GLY A 308 39.49 -11.95 -18.13
N VAL A 309 38.79 -12.68 -18.98
CA VAL A 309 39.42 -13.67 -19.87
C VAL A 309 38.78 -13.55 -21.26
N ARG A 310 39.59 -13.25 -22.25
CA ARG A 310 39.27 -13.38 -23.65
C ARG A 310 39.23 -14.85 -24.04
N SER A 311 38.32 -15.24 -24.90
CA SER A 311 38.61 -16.18 -25.97
C SER A 311 37.55 -16.15 -27.07
N ASP A 312 38.08 -16.24 -28.25
CA ASP A 312 37.64 -15.99 -29.62
C ASP A 312 36.52 -16.91 -30.16
N ASN A 313 35.83 -16.32 -31.15
CA ASN A 313 35.39 -16.92 -32.42
C ASN A 313 34.51 -18.17 -32.47
N ASN A 314 33.29 -18.09 -33.01
CA ASN A 314 33.15 -18.54 -34.42
C ASN A 314 31.80 -18.17 -35.07
N ARG A 315 31.87 -17.90 -36.36
CA ARG A 315 30.79 -17.64 -37.32
C ARG A 315 30.00 -18.92 -37.62
N GLY A 316 28.72 -18.74 -37.97
CA GLY A 316 27.95 -19.77 -38.65
C GLY A 316 26.55 -19.27 -39.06
N GLN A 317 26.40 -19.10 -40.35
CA GLN A 317 25.31 -18.60 -41.16
C GLN A 317 24.05 -19.50 -41.16
N SER A 318 22.91 -18.79 -41.43
CA SER A 318 21.84 -19.12 -42.37
C SER A 318 20.86 -20.29 -42.09
N GLY A 319 19.56 -19.95 -42.23
CA GLY A 319 18.50 -20.95 -42.44
C GLY A 319 17.12 -20.35 -42.40
N THR A 320 16.67 -19.83 -43.53
CA THR A 320 15.29 -19.44 -43.84
C THR A 320 14.33 -20.61 -43.79
N GLY A 321 13.10 -20.41 -43.24
CA GLY A 321 12.03 -21.40 -43.31
C GLY A 321 10.69 -20.81 -42.90
N ASN A 322 10.00 -20.34 -43.89
CA ASN A 322 8.62 -19.92 -43.93
C ASN A 322 7.69 -21.14 -43.73
N GLN A 323 6.60 -21.06 -42.96
CA GLN A 323 5.29 -21.55 -43.39
C GLN A 323 4.17 -21.20 -42.43
N ASN A 324 3.14 -20.62 -43.03
CA ASN A 324 1.75 -20.41 -42.64
C ASN A 324 1.06 -21.66 -42.06
N GLY A 325 0.08 -21.44 -41.21
CA GLY A 325 -1.04 -22.36 -41.13
C GLY A 325 -1.77 -22.39 -39.79
N ASN A 326 -2.99 -21.86 -39.84
CA ASN A 326 -4.17 -22.16 -39.03
C ASN A 326 -4.54 -21.27 -37.85
N ARG A 327 -5.20 -20.19 -38.22
CA ARG A 327 -6.38 -19.70 -37.44
C ARG A 327 -7.54 -20.63 -37.76
N GLU A 328 -8.07 -21.26 -36.72
CA GLU A 328 -9.53 -21.57 -36.57
C GLU A 328 -9.73 -22.44 -35.32
N ASN A 329 -10.82 -22.17 -34.59
CA ASN A 329 -11.35 -22.90 -33.41
C ASN A 329 -10.79 -22.53 -32.02
N ARG A 330 -11.25 -21.38 -31.53
CA ARG A 330 -11.47 -21.12 -30.08
C ARG A 330 -12.64 -20.17 -29.84
N GLU A 331 -13.78 -20.50 -30.38
CA GLU A 331 -15.09 -20.02 -29.92
C GLU A 331 -15.95 -21.24 -29.67
N THR A 332 -16.02 -21.71 -28.47
CA THR A 332 -17.11 -22.50 -27.83
C THR A 332 -16.54 -23.12 -26.54
N GLN A 333 -16.52 -22.35 -25.47
CA GLN A 333 -16.58 -22.82 -24.08
C GLN A 333 -16.52 -21.63 -23.10
N ARG A 334 -17.45 -20.70 -23.30
CA ARG A 334 -17.76 -19.67 -22.30
C ARG A 334 -19.26 -19.68 -22.06
N GLU A 335 -19.74 -20.73 -21.40
CA GLU A 335 -21.01 -20.71 -20.69
C GLU A 335 -21.02 -21.88 -19.71
N HIS A 336 -21.42 -21.62 -18.48
CA HIS A 336 -21.48 -22.49 -17.29
C HIS A 336 -20.24 -22.47 -16.39
N ARG A 337 -20.18 -21.42 -15.56
CA ARG A 337 -19.79 -21.50 -14.14
C ARG A 337 -20.06 -20.18 -13.43
N ASN A 338 -21.32 -19.86 -13.31
CA ASN A 338 -21.79 -18.87 -12.35
C ASN A 338 -22.68 -19.61 -11.36
N THR A 339 -22.08 -20.21 -10.34
CA THR A 339 -22.78 -20.62 -9.12
C THR A 339 -21.90 -20.33 -7.93
N SER A 340 -22.40 -19.43 -7.13
CA SER A 340 -22.03 -19.04 -5.78
C SER A 340 -21.26 -20.11 -5.00
N GLN A 341 -20.04 -19.78 -4.60
CA GLN A 341 -19.51 -20.25 -3.33
C GLN A 341 -19.02 -19.06 -2.52
N LYS A 342 -19.86 -18.61 -1.59
CA LYS A 342 -19.45 -17.94 -0.39
C LYS A 342 -18.60 -18.96 0.39
N GLY A 343 -17.32 -19.03 0.06
CA GLY A 343 -16.35 -19.94 0.66
C GLY A 343 -15.51 -19.20 1.69
N GLY A 344 -15.54 -19.69 2.90
CA GLY A 344 -14.61 -19.34 3.95
C GLY A 344 -13.16 -19.63 3.53
N PHE A 345 -12.22 -19.11 4.31
CA PHE A 345 -10.81 -19.44 4.23
C PHE A 345 -10.60 -20.94 4.21
N ASP A 346 -10.04 -21.48 3.13
CA ASP A 346 -9.31 -22.73 3.17
C ASP A 346 -7.88 -22.38 3.61
N PHE A 347 -7.66 -22.36 4.91
CA PHE A 347 -6.35 -22.67 5.44
C PHE A 347 -6.01 -24.09 4.99
N CYS A 348 -4.76 -24.33 4.66
CA CYS A 348 -4.23 -25.64 4.37
C CYS A 348 -4.83 -26.72 5.31
N LYS A 349 -5.86 -27.39 4.90
CA LYS A 349 -6.36 -28.67 5.41
C LYS A 349 -6.61 -29.57 4.23
#